data_2d852bb7fb1d1130a8e4117185cb01f6
#
_entry.id   2d852bb7fb1d1130a8e4117185cb01f6
#
_cell.length_a   1.000
_cell.length_b   1.000
_cell.length_c   1.000
_cell.angle_alpha   90.00
_cell.angle_beta   90.00
_cell.angle_gamma   90.00
#
_symmetry.space_group_name_H-M   'P 1'
#
loop_
_entity.id
_entity.type
_entity.pdbx_description
1 polymer ?
#
loop_
_entity_poly.entity_id
_entity_poly.type
_entity_poly.pdbx_seq_one_letter_code
_entity_poly.pdbx_strand_id
1 'polypeptide(L)'
;EAGVCKPLVTFEGVVSNNGTKATPCLQGDILGDWREEVVLRNEDDTELRIYMTTTETDYMIYTLMHDPVYRNCVANQNSAYNQPPHIGFYLGEDNKEQVLSMNLPIANIVYTTESKEVGKSIGTLDYAGILALKKQQALDTLKGFFS
;
A
#
# COMPACT_ATOMS: atom_id res chain seq x y z
N GLU A 1 -14.99 1.39 -31.62
CA GLU A 1 -14.36 2.70 -31.71
C GLU A 1 -13.00 2.61 -31.03
N ALA A 2 -11.95 2.96 -31.75
CA ALA A 2 -10.62 3.02 -31.16
C ALA A 2 -10.64 4.09 -30.05
N GLY A 3 -10.50 3.68 -28.81
CA GLY A 3 -10.54 4.59 -27.67
C GLY A 3 -9.40 5.60 -27.75
N VAL A 4 -9.70 6.86 -27.58
CA VAL A 4 -8.69 7.89 -27.44
C VAL A 4 -8.06 7.75 -26.06
N CYS A 5 -6.76 7.44 -26.00
CA CYS A 5 -6.02 7.43 -24.76
C CYS A 5 -5.88 8.87 -24.24
N LYS A 6 -6.48 9.16 -23.08
CA LYS A 6 -6.39 10.45 -22.42
C LYS A 6 -5.71 10.30 -21.08
N PRO A 7 -4.82 11.22 -20.67
CA PRO A 7 -4.28 11.20 -19.31
C PRO A 7 -5.44 11.47 -18.33
N LEU A 8 -5.51 10.65 -17.27
CA LEU A 8 -6.49 10.84 -16.19
C LEU A 8 -6.04 11.93 -15.22
N VAL A 9 -4.72 11.99 -14.98
CA VAL A 9 -4.11 12.96 -14.08
C VAL A 9 -2.70 13.28 -14.56
N THR A 10 -2.27 14.50 -14.33
CA THR A 10 -0.87 14.92 -14.44
C THR A 10 -0.48 15.51 -13.10
N PHE A 11 0.58 14.97 -12.51
CA PHE A 11 1.08 15.43 -11.22
C PHE A 11 1.98 16.65 -11.42
N GLU A 12 1.67 17.75 -10.74
CA GLU A 12 2.42 19.00 -10.82
C GLU A 12 3.35 19.18 -9.61
N GLY A 13 4.49 19.83 -9.82
CA GLY A 13 5.46 20.12 -8.78
C GLY A 13 6.15 18.89 -8.20
N VAL A 14 6.22 17.83 -8.98
CA VAL A 14 6.93 16.59 -8.65
C VAL A 14 7.73 16.10 -9.85
N VAL A 15 8.72 15.28 -9.57
CA VAL A 15 9.60 14.71 -10.60
C VAL A 15 9.64 13.20 -10.49
N SER A 16 9.89 12.57 -11.63
CA SER A 16 10.04 11.12 -11.69
C SER A 16 11.37 10.68 -11.07
N ASN A 17 11.38 9.46 -10.55
CA ASN A 17 12.61 8.84 -10.03
C ASN A 17 13.58 8.41 -11.15
N ASN A 18 13.08 8.24 -12.35
CA ASN A 18 13.87 7.83 -13.51
C ASN A 18 13.52 8.73 -14.71
N GLY A 19 14.50 9.52 -15.16
CA GLY A 19 14.30 10.50 -16.24
C GLY A 19 13.93 9.92 -17.60
N THR A 20 14.23 8.64 -17.85
CA THR A 20 13.94 8.00 -19.14
C THR A 20 12.59 7.30 -19.18
N LYS A 21 12.03 6.92 -18.04
CA LYS A 21 10.81 6.11 -17.95
C LYS A 21 9.69 6.78 -17.16
N ALA A 22 9.91 7.96 -16.63
CA ALA A 22 8.93 8.70 -15.83
C ALA A 22 8.28 7.85 -14.71
N THR A 23 9.09 7.06 -14.01
CA THR A 23 8.62 6.17 -12.95
C THR A 23 8.56 6.88 -11.60
N PRO A 24 7.61 6.52 -10.72
CA PRO A 24 7.54 7.07 -9.35
C PRO A 24 8.68 6.54 -8.48
N CYS A 25 8.84 7.13 -7.30
CA CYS A 25 9.72 6.61 -6.26
C CYS A 25 9.22 5.25 -5.75
N LEU A 26 7.92 5.12 -5.60
CA LEU A 26 7.24 3.91 -5.19
C LEU A 26 5.82 3.91 -5.76
N GLN A 27 5.35 2.75 -6.14
CA GLN A 27 3.95 2.47 -6.45
C GLN A 27 3.54 1.20 -5.73
N GLY A 28 2.39 1.20 -5.09
CA GLY A 28 1.89 0.01 -4.42
C GLY A 28 0.70 0.30 -3.52
N ASP A 29 0.00 -0.75 -3.12
CA ASP A 29 -1.06 -0.70 -2.12
C ASP A 29 -0.46 -0.51 -0.72
N ILE A 30 -0.04 0.72 -0.41
CA ILE A 30 0.65 1.09 0.83
C ILE A 30 -0.35 1.27 1.97
N LEU A 31 -1.54 1.78 1.66
CA LEU A 31 -2.60 2.02 2.64
C LEU A 31 -3.40 0.76 2.96
N GLY A 32 -3.24 -0.31 2.16
CA GLY A 32 -3.86 -1.60 2.40
C GLY A 32 -5.34 -1.66 2.04
N ASP A 33 -5.77 -0.82 1.12
CA ASP A 33 -7.15 -0.75 0.64
C ASP A 33 -7.35 -1.35 -0.76
N TRP A 34 -6.36 -2.13 -1.23
CA TRP A 34 -6.24 -2.80 -2.54
C TRP A 34 -6.01 -1.87 -3.73
N ARG A 35 -6.12 -0.57 -3.54
CA ARG A 35 -5.82 0.42 -4.59
C ARG A 35 -4.41 0.93 -4.37
N GLU A 36 -3.71 1.13 -5.47
CA GLU A 36 -2.31 1.53 -5.39
C GLU A 36 -2.16 3.03 -5.16
N GLU A 37 -1.26 3.40 -4.28
CA GLU A 37 -0.73 4.73 -4.12
C GLU A 37 0.50 4.93 -4.98
N VAL A 38 0.73 6.19 -5.33
CA VAL A 38 1.92 6.63 -6.05
C VAL A 38 2.69 7.62 -5.19
N VAL A 39 3.97 7.34 -4.96
CA VAL A 39 4.87 8.22 -4.21
C VAL A 39 5.83 8.90 -5.18
N LEU A 40 5.84 10.22 -5.18
CA LEU A 40 6.73 11.05 -5.98
C LEU A 40 7.45 12.06 -5.09
N ARG A 41 8.68 12.39 -5.45
CA ARG A 41 9.44 13.47 -4.80
C ARG A 41 9.11 14.81 -5.46
N ASN A 42 9.22 15.89 -4.71
CA ASN A 42 9.17 17.24 -5.29
C ASN A 42 10.50 17.57 -6.00
N GLU A 43 10.53 18.70 -6.72
CA GLU A 43 11.68 19.13 -7.51
C GLU A 43 12.92 19.42 -6.65
N ASP A 44 12.71 19.88 -5.42
CA ASP A 44 13.77 20.27 -4.49
C ASP A 44 14.28 19.13 -3.61
N ASP A 45 13.75 17.92 -3.76
CA ASP A 45 14.08 16.74 -2.94
C ASP A 45 13.82 16.90 -1.43
N THR A 46 12.92 17.81 -1.06
CA THR A 46 12.59 18.09 0.34
C THR A 46 11.35 17.36 0.83
N GLU A 47 10.52 16.86 -0.08
CA GLU A 47 9.23 16.24 0.22
C GLU A 47 9.02 14.98 -0.61
N LEU A 48 8.35 14.01 -0.01
CA LEU A 48 7.69 12.89 -0.69
C LEU A 48 6.18 13.12 -0.64
N ARG A 49 5.56 13.12 -1.80
CA ARG A 49 4.10 13.28 -1.93
C ARG A 49 3.47 11.95 -2.26
N ILE A 50 2.48 11.56 -1.46
CA ILE A 50 1.71 10.34 -1.66
C ILE A 50 0.39 10.72 -2.31
N TYR A 51 0.13 10.15 -3.48
CA TYR A 51 -1.11 10.31 -4.21
C TYR A 51 -1.95 9.06 -4.07
N MET A 52 -3.20 9.24 -3.70
CA MET A 52 -4.18 8.18 -3.51
C MET A 52 -5.47 8.52 -4.25
N THR A 53 -6.25 7.52 -4.58
CA THR A 53 -7.59 7.75 -5.10
C THR A 53 -8.57 8.08 -3.96
N THR A 54 -9.44 9.03 -4.20
CA THR A 54 -10.55 9.38 -3.31
C THR A 54 -11.89 8.89 -3.86
N THR A 55 -11.87 8.18 -4.99
CA THR A 55 -13.09 7.62 -5.59
C THR A 55 -13.68 6.57 -4.67
N GLU A 56 -14.95 6.73 -4.34
CA GLU A 56 -15.68 5.73 -3.57
C GLU A 56 -15.83 4.43 -4.36
N THR A 57 -15.82 3.31 -3.65
CA THR A 57 -16.00 1.97 -4.23
C THR A 57 -16.79 1.09 -3.28
N ASP A 58 -17.68 0.28 -3.86
CA ASP A 58 -18.42 -0.76 -3.14
C ASP A 58 -17.60 -2.07 -2.98
N TYR A 59 -16.43 -2.13 -3.62
CA TYR A 59 -15.57 -3.30 -3.56
C TYR A 59 -14.59 -3.19 -2.40
N MET A 60 -14.46 -4.28 -1.67
CA MET A 60 -13.50 -4.43 -0.59
C MET A 60 -12.83 -5.78 -0.73
N ILE A 61 -11.56 -5.78 -1.07
CA ILE A 61 -10.73 -6.99 -1.13
C ILE A 61 -9.54 -6.83 -0.18
N TYR A 62 -8.86 -7.92 0.08
CA TYR A 62 -7.63 -7.86 0.88
C TYR A 62 -6.59 -6.99 0.20
N THR A 63 -5.72 -6.38 1.01
CA THR A 63 -4.57 -5.67 0.49
C THR A 63 -3.78 -6.51 -0.52
N LEU A 64 -3.39 -5.90 -1.62
CA LEU A 64 -2.57 -6.56 -2.62
C LEU A 64 -1.21 -7.00 -2.05
N MET A 65 -0.76 -6.36 -0.97
CA MET A 65 0.45 -6.74 -0.24
C MET A 65 0.36 -8.13 0.41
N HIS A 66 -0.82 -8.74 0.44
CA HIS A 66 -0.98 -10.13 0.86
C HIS A 66 -0.40 -11.13 -0.15
N ASP A 67 -0.43 -10.79 -1.42
CA ASP A 67 0.14 -11.61 -2.50
C ASP A 67 1.67 -11.54 -2.47
N PRO A 68 2.37 -12.69 -2.33
CA PRO A 68 3.85 -12.71 -2.31
C PRO A 68 4.48 -12.22 -3.63
N VAL A 69 3.82 -12.42 -4.77
CA VAL A 69 4.30 -11.93 -6.07
C VAL A 69 4.26 -10.41 -6.06
N TYR A 70 3.13 -9.84 -5.67
CA TYR A 70 2.96 -8.40 -5.57
C TYR A 70 3.96 -7.75 -4.61
N ARG A 71 4.13 -8.31 -3.39
CA ARG A 71 5.11 -7.81 -2.42
C ARG A 71 6.53 -7.81 -2.96
N ASN A 72 6.92 -8.87 -3.66
CA ASN A 72 8.24 -8.94 -4.28
C ASN A 72 8.40 -7.89 -5.37
N CYS A 73 7.37 -7.64 -6.18
CA CYS A 73 7.39 -6.58 -7.18
C CYS A 73 7.54 -5.20 -6.53
N VAL A 74 6.78 -4.91 -5.47
CA VAL A 74 6.89 -3.65 -4.73
C VAL A 74 8.30 -3.49 -4.12
N ALA A 75 8.84 -4.54 -3.49
CA ALA A 75 10.17 -4.50 -2.88
C ALA A 75 11.30 -4.34 -3.91
N ASN A 76 11.10 -4.80 -5.12
CA ASN A 76 12.11 -4.73 -6.20
C ASN A 76 12.01 -3.46 -7.05
N GLN A 77 11.06 -2.58 -6.80
CA GLN A 77 11.01 -1.29 -7.49
C GLN A 77 12.33 -0.55 -7.29
N ASN A 78 12.81 0.09 -8.33
CA ASN A 78 14.09 0.82 -8.35
C ASN A 78 15.36 -0.03 -8.16
N SER A 79 15.28 -1.36 -8.10
CA SER A 79 16.49 -2.20 -7.97
C SER A 79 17.29 -2.29 -9.26
N ALA A 80 16.63 -2.31 -10.41
CA ALA A 80 17.27 -2.31 -11.73
C ALA A 80 16.43 -1.51 -12.72
N TYR A 81 15.43 -2.14 -13.32
CA TYR A 81 14.42 -1.44 -14.11
C TYR A 81 13.21 -1.22 -13.22
N ASN A 82 12.81 0.03 -13.08
CA ASN A 82 11.59 0.34 -12.36
C ASN A 82 10.39 -0.13 -13.19
N GLN A 83 9.73 -1.17 -12.69
CA GLN A 83 8.52 -1.71 -13.26
C GLN A 83 7.38 -1.54 -12.24
N PRO A 84 6.16 -1.21 -12.68
CA PRO A 84 5.02 -1.22 -11.77
C PRO A 84 4.81 -2.63 -11.20
N PRO A 85 4.37 -2.75 -9.96
CA PRO A 85 4.06 -4.04 -9.38
C PRO A 85 2.90 -4.71 -10.12
N HIS A 86 2.87 -6.03 -10.09
CA HIS A 86 1.78 -6.82 -10.63
C HIS A 86 1.37 -7.92 -9.65
N ILE A 87 0.12 -8.30 -9.70
CA ILE A 87 -0.44 -9.35 -8.85
C ILE A 87 -0.13 -10.73 -9.42
N GLY A 88 0.00 -11.72 -8.54
CA GLY A 88 0.23 -13.12 -8.88
C GLY A 88 -1.05 -13.93 -9.12
N PHE A 89 -2.21 -13.26 -9.13
CA PHE A 89 -3.51 -13.88 -9.37
C PHE A 89 -4.31 -13.04 -10.36
N TYR A 90 -5.31 -13.66 -10.97
CA TYR A 90 -6.20 -12.96 -11.88
C TYR A 90 -7.24 -12.13 -11.10
N LEU A 91 -7.37 -10.88 -11.47
CA LEU A 91 -8.38 -9.96 -10.94
C LEU A 91 -9.11 -9.32 -12.11
N GLY A 92 -10.31 -9.77 -12.37
CA GLY A 92 -11.17 -9.29 -13.45
C GLY A 92 -12.63 -9.28 -13.04
N GLU A 93 -13.46 -8.65 -13.86
CA GLU A 93 -14.89 -8.50 -13.58
C GLU A 93 -15.61 -9.85 -13.52
N ASP A 94 -15.13 -10.84 -14.28
CA ASP A 94 -15.69 -12.18 -14.37
C ASP A 94 -15.36 -13.09 -13.18
N ASN A 95 -14.34 -12.74 -12.36
CA ASN A 95 -14.01 -13.49 -11.15
C ASN A 95 -14.10 -12.66 -9.85
N LYS A 96 -14.66 -11.47 -9.92
CA LYS A 96 -14.74 -10.57 -8.76
C LYS A 96 -15.39 -11.19 -7.53
N GLU A 97 -16.46 -11.96 -7.71
CA GLU A 97 -17.15 -12.60 -6.59
C GLU A 97 -16.24 -13.63 -5.89
N GLN A 98 -15.44 -14.37 -6.65
CA GLN A 98 -14.47 -15.30 -6.11
C GLN A 98 -13.40 -14.55 -5.30
N VAL A 99 -12.87 -13.44 -5.83
CA VAL A 99 -11.86 -12.63 -5.14
C VAL A 99 -12.42 -11.98 -3.89
N LEU A 100 -13.65 -11.45 -3.93
CA LEU A 100 -14.32 -10.86 -2.77
C LEU A 100 -14.60 -11.88 -1.67
N SER A 101 -14.81 -13.14 -2.03
CA SER A 101 -15.05 -14.23 -1.09
C SER A 101 -13.79 -14.95 -0.60
N MET A 102 -12.61 -14.55 -1.08
CA MET A 102 -11.35 -15.18 -0.66
C MET A 102 -11.14 -15.02 0.85
N ASN A 103 -11.05 -16.15 1.53
CA ASN A 103 -10.69 -16.20 2.94
C ASN A 103 -9.19 -16.50 3.04
N LEU A 104 -8.38 -15.45 3.08
CA LEU A 104 -6.93 -15.58 3.14
C LEU A 104 -6.48 -15.90 4.57
N PRO A 105 -5.54 -16.86 4.74
CA PRO A 105 -5.03 -17.17 6.06
C PRO A 105 -4.28 -15.96 6.64
N ILE A 106 -4.54 -15.65 7.90
CA ILE A 106 -3.79 -14.63 8.63
C ILE A 106 -2.38 -15.18 8.87
N ALA A 107 -1.38 -14.47 8.38
CA ALA A 107 0.00 -14.84 8.62
C ALA A 107 0.38 -14.66 10.10
N ASN A 108 0.91 -15.70 10.72
CA ASN A 108 1.53 -15.58 12.02
C ASN A 108 2.90 -14.91 11.87
N ILE A 109 3.05 -13.71 12.42
CA ILE A 109 4.34 -13.03 12.44
C ILE A 109 5.15 -13.58 13.62
N VAL A 110 6.20 -14.30 13.31
CA VAL A 110 7.16 -14.78 14.30
C VAL A 110 8.38 -13.85 14.28
N TYR A 111 8.61 -13.15 15.38
CA TYR A 111 9.81 -12.35 15.54
C TYR A 111 10.96 -13.26 16.00
N THR A 112 11.98 -13.42 15.17
CA THR A 112 13.15 -14.27 15.44
C THR A 112 14.27 -13.56 16.19
N THR A 113 14.20 -12.27 16.37
CA THR A 113 15.16 -11.49 17.14
C THR A 113 14.64 -11.28 18.56
N GLU A 114 15.24 -11.99 19.50
CA GLU A 114 15.14 -11.61 20.92
C GLU A 114 15.86 -10.27 21.09
N SER A 115 15.13 -9.16 21.05
CA SER A 115 15.68 -7.94 21.60
C SER A 115 15.66 -8.07 23.11
N LYS A 116 16.82 -8.20 23.72
CA LYS A 116 16.98 -8.33 25.18
C LYS A 116 16.47 -7.13 25.99
N GLU A 117 15.98 -6.09 25.34
CA GLU A 117 15.56 -4.85 26.00
C GLU A 117 14.04 -4.57 25.99
N VAL A 118 13.25 -5.35 25.29
CA VAL A 118 11.79 -5.25 25.37
C VAL A 118 11.24 -6.51 26.01
N GLY A 119 11.36 -6.56 27.32
CA GLY A 119 10.93 -7.68 28.16
C GLY A 119 9.43 -7.93 28.23
N LYS A 120 8.74 -7.96 27.09
CA LYS A 120 7.40 -8.53 26.95
C LYS A 120 7.30 -9.16 25.58
N SER A 121 7.28 -10.49 25.57
CA SER A 121 6.73 -11.26 24.45
C SER A 121 5.40 -10.65 24.08
N ILE A 122 5.33 -9.98 22.95
CA ILE A 122 4.05 -9.60 22.35
C ILE A 122 3.52 -10.93 21.81
N GLY A 123 2.63 -11.54 22.57
CA GLY A 123 1.91 -12.74 22.12
C GLY A 123 1.25 -12.49 20.77
N THR A 124 0.80 -13.53 20.12
CA THR A 124 0.09 -13.52 18.83
C THR A 124 -0.77 -12.26 18.71
N LEU A 125 -0.32 -11.30 17.90
CA LEU A 125 -1.06 -10.06 17.68
C LEU A 125 -2.31 -10.41 16.86
N ASP A 126 -3.43 -10.49 17.54
CA ASP A 126 -4.72 -10.52 16.90
C ASP A 126 -4.91 -9.21 16.10
N TYR A 127 -5.27 -9.35 14.83
CA TYR A 127 -5.52 -8.20 13.93
C TYR A 127 -6.56 -7.23 14.54
N ALA A 128 -7.55 -7.75 15.25
CA ALA A 128 -8.52 -6.95 16.00
C ALA A 128 -7.86 -6.12 17.12
N GLY A 129 -6.85 -6.66 17.79
CA GLY A 129 -6.07 -5.96 18.81
C GLY A 129 -5.21 -4.83 18.21
N ILE A 130 -4.59 -5.06 17.05
CA ILE A 130 -3.82 -4.01 16.35
C ILE A 130 -4.74 -2.88 15.90
N LEU A 131 -5.91 -3.20 15.36
CA LEU A 131 -6.87 -2.22 14.91
C LEU A 131 -7.43 -1.40 16.10
N ALA A 132 -7.70 -2.05 17.22
CA ALA A 132 -8.13 -1.38 18.46
C ALA A 132 -7.05 -0.43 18.99
N LEU A 133 -5.79 -0.86 18.98
CA LEU A 133 -4.66 -0.03 19.42
C LEU A 133 -4.47 1.20 18.51
N LYS A 134 -4.55 1.02 17.18
CA LYS A 134 -4.47 2.13 16.22
C LYS A 134 -5.63 3.12 16.38
N LYS A 135 -6.85 2.63 16.60
CA LYS A 135 -8.01 3.48 16.88
C LYS A 135 -7.82 4.27 18.16
N GLN A 136 -7.29 3.66 19.21
CA GLN A 136 -7.02 4.34 20.47
C GLN A 136 -5.96 5.42 20.30
N GLN A 137 -4.85 5.12 19.63
CA GLN A 137 -3.80 6.10 19.34
C GLN A 137 -4.31 7.29 18.53
N ALA A 138 -5.15 7.04 17.51
CA ALA A 138 -5.78 8.11 16.73
C ALA A 138 -6.71 9.00 17.59
N LEU A 139 -7.48 8.39 18.47
CA LEU A 139 -8.35 9.13 19.40
C LEU A 139 -7.55 9.97 20.40
N ASP A 140 -6.45 9.44 20.93
CA ASP A 140 -5.61 10.16 21.88
C ASP A 140 -4.86 11.31 21.20
N THR A 141 -4.45 11.14 19.96
CA THR A 141 -3.88 12.22 19.14
C THR A 141 -4.90 13.32 18.89
N LEU A 142 -6.14 12.98 18.54
CA LEU A 142 -7.21 13.97 18.34
C LEU A 142 -7.55 14.72 19.62
N LYS A 143 -7.58 14.07 20.77
CA LYS A 143 -7.79 14.75 22.06
C LYS A 143 -6.69 15.75 22.39
N GLY A 144 -5.44 15.45 22.02
CA GLY A 144 -4.31 16.38 22.19
C GLY A 144 -4.37 17.62 21.32
N PHE A 145 -5.16 17.62 20.23
CA PHE A 145 -5.37 18.81 19.39
C PHE A 145 -6.47 19.75 19.93
N PHE A 146 -7.32 19.29 20.84
CA PHE A 146 -8.45 20.05 21.37
C PHE A 146 -8.29 20.43 22.86
N SER A 147 -7.13 20.16 23.44
CA SER A 147 -6.73 20.58 24.78
C SER A 147 -5.71 21.74 24.69
#